data_92b9957feebbbaadc51798eb346a03f6
#
_entry.id   92b9957feebbbaadc51798eb346a03f6
#
_cell.length_a   1.000
_cell.length_b   1.000
_cell.length_c   1.000
_cell.angle_alpha   90.00
_cell.angle_beta   90.00
_cell.angle_gamma   90.00
#
_symmetry.space_group_name_H-M   'P 1'
#
loop_
_entity.id
_entity.type
_entity.pdbx_description
1 polymer ?
#
loop_
_entity_poly.entity_id
_entity_poly.type
_entity_poly.pdbx_seq_one_letter_code
_entity_poly.pdbx_strand_id
1 'polypeptide(L)'
;FGFMFAADAHVKAATDDLFALSIKEQEFQKNEAFTGVELVHDTHRLALMNAMLHGIESPIYLGDTLSSFGKDFRGYDIVLTNPPFGTKKGGERATRDDFTYPTSNKQLNFLQHIYRSLNTNGKARAAVVLPDNVLFADGDGEKIRRDLMEKCNLHTILRLPTGIFYAQGVKTNVLFFTRGTQDTGNTREIWFYDLRSDMPSFGKTNPLKESHFDEFVACYASGDLSARHETWSEDNPNGRWRRYTYEEILARDKTSLDITWMKSGSDTDDYTLTELLEQIKTKSTSIANAVAALEELLGEVDE
;
A
#
# COMPACT_ATOMS: atom_id res chain seq x y z
N PHE A 1 -13.53 3.09 3.72
CA PHE A 1 -14.09 1.73 3.48
C PHE A 1 -14.38 1.41 2.00
N GLY A 2 -13.86 2.20 1.05
CA GLY A 2 -14.07 1.97 -0.39
C GLY A 2 -13.70 0.56 -0.85
N PHE A 3 -12.63 -0.05 -0.33
CA PHE A 3 -12.26 -1.42 -0.67
C PHE A 3 -13.28 -2.47 -0.23
N MET A 4 -13.94 -2.27 0.92
CA MET A 4 -15.00 -3.16 1.39
C MET A 4 -16.19 -3.16 0.42
N PHE A 5 -16.65 -1.96 0.02
CA PHE A 5 -17.75 -1.84 -0.93
C PHE A 5 -17.40 -2.37 -2.32
N ALA A 6 -16.15 -2.15 -2.77
CA ALA A 6 -15.68 -2.72 -4.03
C ALA A 6 -15.59 -4.25 -3.99
N ALA A 7 -15.16 -4.82 -2.87
CA ALA A 7 -15.14 -6.28 -2.68
C ALA A 7 -16.54 -6.88 -2.66
N ASP A 8 -17.49 -6.24 -1.98
CA ASP A 8 -18.91 -6.67 -1.98
C ASP A 8 -19.50 -6.60 -3.39
N ALA A 9 -19.29 -5.50 -4.10
CA ALA A 9 -19.75 -5.35 -5.47
C ALA A 9 -19.15 -6.42 -6.41
N HIS A 10 -17.88 -6.78 -6.20
CA HIS A 10 -17.22 -7.85 -6.96
C HIS A 10 -17.87 -9.22 -6.72
N VAL A 11 -18.15 -9.56 -5.46
CA VAL A 11 -18.85 -10.81 -5.11
C VAL A 11 -20.26 -10.82 -5.70
N LYS A 12 -21.03 -9.74 -5.57
CA LYS A 12 -22.37 -9.61 -6.13
C LYS A 12 -22.37 -9.77 -7.65
N ALA A 13 -21.43 -9.13 -8.34
CA ALA A 13 -21.30 -9.29 -9.80
C ALA A 13 -20.98 -10.71 -10.24
N ALA A 14 -20.18 -11.45 -9.45
CA ALA A 14 -19.80 -12.84 -9.74
C ALA A 14 -20.89 -13.86 -9.38
N THR A 15 -21.91 -13.48 -8.59
CA THR A 15 -22.91 -14.39 -8.00
C THR A 15 -24.36 -14.02 -8.29
N ASP A 16 -24.59 -13.27 -9.38
CA ASP A 16 -25.94 -12.79 -9.75
C ASP A 16 -26.64 -12.09 -8.58
N ASP A 17 -25.99 -11.04 -8.04
CA ASP A 17 -26.43 -10.29 -6.85
C ASP A 17 -26.72 -11.20 -5.63
N LEU A 18 -25.83 -12.16 -5.40
CA LEU A 18 -25.86 -13.21 -4.38
C LEU A 18 -26.89 -14.34 -4.62
N PHE A 19 -27.75 -14.26 -5.63
CA PHE A 19 -28.76 -15.30 -5.88
C PHE A 19 -28.18 -16.67 -6.22
N ALA A 20 -26.95 -16.73 -6.77
CA ALA A 20 -26.26 -17.99 -7.02
C ALA A 20 -25.68 -18.65 -5.74
N LEU A 21 -25.72 -17.97 -4.61
CA LEU A 21 -25.23 -18.45 -3.30
C LEU A 21 -26.36 -19.12 -2.51
N SER A 22 -25.99 -20.05 -1.62
CA SER A 22 -26.90 -20.57 -0.60
C SER A 22 -27.33 -19.47 0.38
N ILE A 23 -28.48 -19.65 1.04
CA ILE A 23 -28.98 -18.68 2.06
C ILE A 23 -27.92 -18.40 3.13
N LYS A 24 -27.18 -19.43 3.58
CA LYS A 24 -26.12 -19.28 4.58
C LYS A 24 -24.95 -18.40 4.06
N GLU A 25 -24.56 -18.56 2.80
CA GLU A 25 -23.51 -17.75 2.19
C GLU A 25 -23.97 -16.31 1.97
N GLN A 26 -25.22 -16.09 1.60
CA GLN A 26 -25.83 -14.76 1.51
C GLN A 26 -25.83 -14.05 2.86
N GLU A 27 -26.24 -14.74 3.93
CA GLU A 27 -26.23 -14.23 5.30
C GLU A 27 -24.79 -13.92 5.76
N PHE A 28 -23.84 -14.80 5.47
CA PHE A 28 -22.43 -14.57 5.77
C PHE A 28 -21.91 -13.32 5.05
N GLN A 29 -22.15 -13.20 3.74
CA GLN A 29 -21.71 -12.04 2.95
C GLN A 29 -22.26 -10.74 3.52
N LYS A 30 -23.50 -10.72 3.97
CA LYS A 30 -24.16 -9.56 4.52
C LYS A 30 -23.67 -9.18 5.92
N ASN A 31 -23.54 -10.17 6.82
CA ASN A 31 -23.43 -9.93 8.25
C ASN A 31 -22.02 -10.16 8.81
N GLU A 32 -21.18 -10.97 8.16
CA GLU A 32 -19.93 -11.47 8.75
C GLU A 32 -18.70 -11.31 7.83
N ALA A 33 -18.88 -11.22 6.50
CA ALA A 33 -17.78 -11.27 5.54
C ALA A 33 -16.79 -10.12 5.69
N PHE A 34 -17.21 -8.99 6.24
CA PHE A 34 -16.42 -7.79 6.34
C PHE A 34 -16.17 -7.36 7.78
N THR A 35 -15.00 -6.81 8.02
CA THR A 35 -14.65 -6.14 9.26
C THR A 35 -13.86 -4.88 8.95
N GLY A 36 -14.18 -3.79 9.64
CA GLY A 36 -13.46 -2.54 9.50
C GLY A 36 -13.27 -1.82 10.83
N VAL A 37 -12.23 -1.03 10.92
CA VAL A 37 -11.94 -0.17 12.08
C VAL A 37 -11.65 1.24 11.58
N GLU A 38 -12.31 2.23 12.16
CA GLU A 38 -12.11 3.64 11.85
C GLU A 38 -11.85 4.43 13.14
N LEU A 39 -10.85 5.28 13.08
CA LEU A 39 -10.45 6.11 14.23
C LEU A 39 -11.32 7.37 14.37
N VAL A 40 -11.71 7.95 13.24
CA VAL A 40 -12.38 9.26 13.21
C VAL A 40 -13.91 9.09 13.23
N HIS A 41 -14.56 9.69 14.22
CA HIS A 41 -16.01 9.56 14.44
C HIS A 41 -16.85 9.88 13.21
N ASP A 42 -16.58 10.99 12.53
CA ASP A 42 -17.38 11.43 11.38
C ASP A 42 -17.17 10.50 10.19
N THR A 43 -15.94 10.04 9.97
CA THR A 43 -15.61 9.05 8.93
C THR A 43 -16.28 7.71 9.23
N HIS A 44 -16.32 7.30 10.52
CA HIS A 44 -17.02 6.10 10.96
C HIS A 44 -18.53 6.17 10.66
N ARG A 45 -19.18 7.31 10.94
CA ARG A 45 -20.61 7.53 10.60
C ARG A 45 -20.86 7.41 9.10
N LEU A 46 -19.99 8.02 8.29
CA LEU A 46 -20.05 7.90 6.82
C LEU A 46 -19.88 6.45 6.36
N ALA A 47 -18.97 5.71 6.99
CA ALA A 47 -18.75 4.29 6.68
C ALA A 47 -20.00 3.46 6.99
N LEU A 48 -20.63 3.66 8.16
CA LEU A 48 -21.86 2.97 8.54
C LEU A 48 -23.02 3.29 7.59
N MET A 49 -23.19 4.57 7.23
CA MET A 49 -24.22 4.99 6.28
C MET A 49 -24.01 4.33 4.91
N ASN A 50 -22.79 4.32 4.41
CA ASN A 50 -22.47 3.65 3.14
C ASN A 50 -22.68 2.14 3.22
N ALA A 51 -22.29 1.48 4.32
CA ALA A 51 -22.54 0.06 4.54
C ALA A 51 -24.02 -0.26 4.44
N MET A 52 -24.87 0.53 5.11
CA MET A 52 -26.31 0.38 5.04
C MET A 52 -26.85 0.53 3.60
N LEU A 53 -26.35 1.50 2.84
CA LEU A 53 -26.76 1.71 1.43
C LEU A 53 -26.36 0.54 0.52
N HIS A 54 -25.28 -0.17 0.84
CA HIS A 54 -24.82 -1.36 0.12
C HIS A 54 -25.43 -2.67 0.67
N GLY A 55 -26.27 -2.61 1.72
CA GLY A 55 -26.85 -3.79 2.35
C GLY A 55 -25.84 -4.62 3.13
N ILE A 56 -24.75 -4.01 3.62
CA ILE A 56 -23.74 -4.63 4.45
C ILE A 56 -24.05 -4.32 5.91
N GLU A 57 -24.24 -5.36 6.71
CA GLU A 57 -24.50 -5.30 8.16
C GLU A 57 -23.31 -5.78 9.00
N SER A 58 -22.22 -6.13 8.33
CA SER A 58 -20.95 -6.54 8.95
C SER A 58 -20.37 -5.43 9.85
N PRO A 59 -19.64 -5.77 10.93
CA PRO A 59 -19.23 -4.81 11.94
C PRO A 59 -18.17 -3.83 11.44
N ILE A 60 -18.42 -2.54 11.65
CA ILE A 60 -17.44 -1.46 11.48
C ILE A 60 -17.23 -0.81 12.86
N TYR A 61 -16.06 -0.99 13.43
CA TYR A 61 -15.74 -0.54 14.78
C TYR A 61 -15.16 0.87 14.78
N LEU A 62 -15.49 1.64 15.82
CA LEU A 62 -14.79 2.89 16.11
C LEU A 62 -13.62 2.61 17.07
N GLY A 63 -12.39 2.91 16.66
CA GLY A 63 -11.22 2.66 17.49
C GLY A 63 -9.91 2.90 16.78
N ASP A 64 -8.80 2.83 17.55
CA ASP A 64 -7.44 2.92 17.01
C ASP A 64 -6.84 1.52 16.82
N THR A 65 -6.67 1.12 15.57
CA THR A 65 -6.04 -0.15 15.18
C THR A 65 -4.61 -0.29 15.72
N LEU A 66 -3.89 0.82 15.90
CA LEU A 66 -2.51 0.79 16.42
C LEU A 66 -2.43 0.85 17.96
N SER A 67 -3.56 0.87 18.65
CA SER A 67 -3.66 0.70 20.11
C SER A 67 -3.85 -0.77 20.49
N SER A 68 -3.96 -1.07 21.79
CA SER A 68 -4.28 -2.42 22.31
C SER A 68 -5.57 -2.98 21.73
N PHE A 69 -6.54 -2.14 21.39
CA PHE A 69 -7.79 -2.50 20.71
C PHE A 69 -7.55 -3.29 19.41
N GLY A 70 -6.52 -2.93 18.64
CA GLY A 70 -6.22 -3.59 17.37
C GLY A 70 -5.64 -5.01 17.49
N LYS A 71 -5.28 -5.50 18.70
CA LYS A 71 -4.66 -6.82 18.89
C LYS A 71 -5.60 -7.98 18.55
N ASP A 72 -6.90 -7.80 18.78
CA ASP A 72 -7.91 -8.85 18.63
C ASP A 72 -8.37 -9.04 17.19
N PHE A 73 -8.03 -8.11 16.30
CA PHE A 73 -8.35 -8.24 14.86
C PHE A 73 -7.37 -9.19 14.18
N ARG A 74 -7.73 -10.48 14.19
CA ARG A 74 -6.95 -11.60 13.63
C ARG A 74 -7.86 -12.61 12.96
N GLY A 75 -7.26 -13.48 12.16
CA GLY A 75 -7.97 -14.59 11.54
C GLY A 75 -8.66 -14.21 10.22
N TYR A 76 -8.16 -13.18 9.54
CA TYR A 76 -8.71 -12.75 8.25
C TYR A 76 -8.07 -13.52 7.09
N ASP A 77 -8.88 -13.82 6.09
CA ASP A 77 -8.43 -14.46 4.86
C ASP A 77 -7.99 -13.43 3.81
N ILE A 78 -8.57 -12.22 3.84
CA ILE A 78 -8.23 -11.14 2.93
C ILE A 78 -8.13 -9.83 3.69
N VAL A 79 -7.06 -9.06 3.43
CA VAL A 79 -6.91 -7.68 3.90
C VAL A 79 -6.66 -6.76 2.71
N LEU A 80 -7.54 -5.77 2.53
CA LEU A 80 -7.43 -4.73 1.51
C LEU A 80 -7.40 -3.37 2.21
N THR A 81 -6.31 -2.63 2.12
CA THR A 81 -6.21 -1.37 2.85
C THR A 81 -5.25 -0.36 2.21
N ASN A 82 -5.55 0.90 2.45
CA ASN A 82 -4.68 2.04 2.23
C ASN A 82 -4.49 2.74 3.59
N PRO A 83 -3.47 2.34 4.39
CA PRO A 83 -3.24 2.92 5.70
C PRO A 83 -2.94 4.42 5.63
N PRO A 84 -3.25 5.20 6.68
CA PRO A 84 -2.91 6.62 6.72
C PRO A 84 -1.40 6.84 6.69
N PHE A 85 -0.94 7.82 5.90
CA PHE A 85 0.47 8.16 5.78
C PHE A 85 0.91 9.11 6.90
N GLY A 86 2.19 9.05 7.28
CA GLY A 86 2.81 9.95 8.24
C GLY A 86 3.38 9.26 9.48
N THR A 87 3.95 10.07 10.37
CA THR A 87 4.48 9.64 11.68
C THR A 87 3.51 10.02 12.79
N LYS A 88 3.64 9.41 13.97
CA LYS A 88 2.98 9.91 15.18
C LYS A 88 3.53 11.28 15.54
N LYS A 89 2.66 12.18 16.07
CA LYS A 89 3.10 13.44 16.65
C LYS A 89 4.11 13.16 17.76
N GLY A 90 5.20 13.92 17.80
CA GLY A 90 6.25 13.77 18.82
C GLY A 90 7.17 12.54 18.66
N GLY A 91 7.08 11.78 17.58
CA GLY A 91 7.95 10.60 17.36
C GLY A 91 7.67 9.43 18.29
N GLU A 92 6.52 9.39 18.98
CA GLU A 92 6.16 8.30 19.89
C GLU A 92 6.03 6.97 19.13
N ARG A 93 6.62 5.92 19.70
CA ARG A 93 6.46 4.55 19.19
C ARG A 93 5.04 4.04 19.42
N ALA A 94 4.64 3.02 18.65
CA ALA A 94 3.35 2.36 18.87
C ALA A 94 3.28 1.76 20.27
N THR A 95 2.12 1.90 20.90
CA THR A 95 1.87 1.36 22.26
C THR A 95 1.51 -0.13 22.26
N ARG A 96 1.43 -0.76 21.09
CA ARG A 96 1.16 -2.20 20.95
C ARG A 96 2.40 -3.01 21.34
N ASP A 97 2.22 -3.89 22.32
CA ASP A 97 3.25 -4.80 22.85
C ASP A 97 3.39 -6.10 22.04
N ASP A 98 2.47 -6.35 21.09
CA ASP A 98 2.50 -7.51 20.20
C ASP A 98 3.26 -7.25 18.88
N PHE A 99 3.74 -6.03 18.63
CA PHE A 99 4.62 -5.75 17.51
C PHE A 99 6.06 -6.16 17.81
N THR A 100 6.67 -6.90 16.89
CA THR A 100 8.07 -7.33 17.00
C THR A 100 9.02 -6.14 16.93
N TYR A 101 8.70 -5.15 16.10
CA TYR A 101 9.51 -3.95 15.85
C TYR A 101 8.67 -2.68 16.00
N PRO A 102 8.32 -2.25 17.23
CA PRO A 102 7.53 -1.04 17.43
C PRO A 102 8.31 0.19 16.95
N THR A 103 7.70 1.01 16.12
CA THR A 103 8.28 2.21 15.52
C THR A 103 7.33 3.40 15.60
N SER A 104 7.82 4.63 15.40
CA SER A 104 6.99 5.82 15.26
C SER A 104 6.35 5.94 13.87
N ASN A 105 6.83 5.20 12.87
CA ASN A 105 6.28 5.20 11.51
C ASN A 105 4.97 4.42 11.48
N LYS A 106 3.86 5.12 11.20
CA LYS A 106 2.52 4.52 11.18
C LYS A 106 2.38 3.44 10.10
N GLN A 107 2.93 3.67 8.91
CA GLN A 107 2.81 2.72 7.80
C GLN A 107 3.51 1.39 8.13
N LEU A 108 4.69 1.44 8.75
CA LEU A 108 5.41 0.25 9.19
C LEU A 108 4.66 -0.49 10.29
N ASN A 109 4.01 0.23 11.21
CA ASN A 109 3.16 -0.39 12.24
C ASN A 109 1.91 -1.02 11.63
N PHE A 110 1.26 -0.35 10.66
CA PHE A 110 0.13 -0.94 9.93
C PHE A 110 0.55 -2.18 9.16
N LEU A 111 1.72 -2.17 8.52
CA LEU A 111 2.22 -3.36 7.81
C LEU A 111 2.37 -4.55 8.76
N GLN A 112 2.95 -4.34 9.96
CA GLN A 112 3.03 -5.39 10.99
C GLN A 112 1.65 -5.87 11.42
N HIS A 113 0.71 -4.94 11.66
CA HIS A 113 -0.66 -5.30 12.00
C HIS A 113 -1.30 -6.17 10.91
N ILE A 114 -1.16 -5.81 9.64
CA ILE A 114 -1.78 -6.51 8.52
C ILE A 114 -1.29 -7.95 8.41
N TYR A 115 0.03 -8.20 8.34
CA TYR A 115 0.50 -9.59 8.19
C TYR A 115 0.29 -10.45 9.44
N ARG A 116 0.12 -9.83 10.61
CA ARG A 116 -0.26 -10.52 11.86
C ARG A 116 -1.76 -10.82 11.95
N SER A 117 -2.60 -10.06 11.27
CA SER A 117 -4.04 -10.26 11.26
C SER A 117 -4.49 -11.38 10.31
N LEU A 118 -3.66 -11.76 9.35
CA LEU A 118 -3.96 -12.83 8.40
C LEU A 118 -3.92 -14.22 9.04
N ASN A 119 -4.81 -15.10 8.59
CA ASN A 119 -4.77 -16.52 8.88
C ASN A 119 -3.45 -17.16 8.41
N THR A 120 -2.88 -18.07 9.24
CA THR A 120 -1.64 -18.79 8.91
C THR A 120 -1.89 -20.08 8.14
N ASN A 121 -2.83 -20.06 7.20
CA ASN A 121 -3.30 -21.23 6.43
C ASN A 121 -2.62 -21.36 5.06
N GLY A 122 -1.67 -20.49 4.70
CA GLY A 122 -1.00 -20.48 3.41
C GLY A 122 -1.85 -19.93 2.26
N LYS A 123 -3.06 -19.43 2.53
CA LYS A 123 -4.00 -18.90 1.52
C LYS A 123 -4.41 -17.45 1.80
N ALA A 124 -4.35 -17.04 3.06
CA ALA A 124 -4.73 -15.69 3.46
C ALA A 124 -3.78 -14.66 2.85
N ARG A 125 -4.32 -13.59 2.29
CA ARG A 125 -3.57 -12.64 1.46
C ARG A 125 -3.95 -11.19 1.72
N ALA A 126 -3.04 -10.31 1.38
CA ALA A 126 -3.28 -8.87 1.48
C ALA A 126 -2.85 -8.11 0.23
N ALA A 127 -3.53 -7.00 -0.03
CA ALA A 127 -3.09 -5.96 -0.94
C ALA A 127 -3.10 -4.62 -0.18
N VAL A 128 -1.93 -3.99 -0.09
CA VAL A 128 -1.71 -2.84 0.78
C VAL A 128 -1.07 -1.70 0.01
N VAL A 129 -1.70 -0.53 0.03
CA VAL A 129 -1.14 0.69 -0.55
C VAL A 129 -0.16 1.31 0.44
N LEU A 130 1.10 1.49 0.05
CA LEU A 130 2.15 2.06 0.88
C LEU A 130 3.00 3.07 0.09
N PRO A 131 3.48 4.14 0.74
CA PRO A 131 4.40 5.08 0.11
C PRO A 131 5.81 4.48 -0.05
N ASP A 132 6.59 5.04 -0.98
CA ASP A 132 7.93 4.55 -1.33
C ASP A 132 8.86 4.42 -0.11
N ASN A 133 8.76 5.31 0.88
CA ASN A 133 9.62 5.27 2.07
C ASN A 133 9.58 3.93 2.83
N VAL A 134 8.48 3.20 2.77
CA VAL A 134 8.38 1.85 3.36
C VAL A 134 9.29 0.85 2.64
N LEU A 135 9.53 1.06 1.34
CA LEU A 135 10.35 0.16 0.52
C LEU A 135 11.85 0.27 0.81
N PHE A 136 12.34 1.42 1.31
CA PHE A 136 13.76 1.66 1.51
C PHE A 136 14.15 2.16 2.92
N ALA A 137 13.19 2.42 3.81
CA ALA A 137 13.49 2.85 5.18
C ALA A 137 14.51 1.92 5.85
N ASP A 138 15.50 2.50 6.52
CA ASP A 138 16.52 1.78 7.28
C ASP A 138 16.06 1.37 8.69
N GLY A 139 16.95 0.76 9.45
CA GLY A 139 16.71 0.38 10.84
C GLY A 139 15.51 -0.55 11.02
N ASP A 140 14.48 -0.08 11.73
CA ASP A 140 13.27 -0.87 11.95
C ASP A 140 12.51 -1.13 10.64
N GLY A 141 12.61 -0.24 9.64
CA GLY A 141 12.02 -0.45 8.32
C GLY A 141 12.60 -1.66 7.60
N GLU A 142 13.92 -1.82 7.62
CA GLU A 142 14.59 -3.01 7.06
C GLU A 142 14.16 -4.29 7.79
N LYS A 143 14.17 -4.27 9.13
CA LYS A 143 13.76 -5.43 9.94
C LYS A 143 12.32 -5.86 9.63
N ILE A 144 11.40 -4.90 9.51
CA ILE A 144 9.99 -5.17 9.21
C ILE A 144 9.83 -5.72 7.79
N ARG A 145 10.57 -5.22 6.79
CA ARG A 145 10.56 -5.79 5.44
C ARG A 145 11.06 -7.24 5.42
N ARG A 146 12.16 -7.52 6.14
CA ARG A 146 12.67 -8.89 6.30
C ARG A 146 11.65 -9.80 6.99
N ASP A 147 11.05 -9.34 8.08
CA ASP A 147 10.02 -10.10 8.82
C ASP A 147 8.77 -10.37 7.95
N LEU A 148 8.35 -9.40 7.15
CA LEU A 148 7.29 -9.58 6.16
C LEU A 148 7.64 -10.68 5.15
N MET A 149 8.84 -10.64 4.54
CA MET A 149 9.28 -11.60 3.54
C MET A 149 9.50 -13.00 4.12
N GLU A 150 9.89 -13.09 5.39
CA GLU A 150 10.00 -14.37 6.10
C GLU A 150 8.63 -14.98 6.39
N LYS A 151 7.68 -14.21 6.93
CA LYS A 151 6.36 -14.68 7.35
C LYS A 151 5.35 -14.81 6.21
N CYS A 152 5.55 -14.04 5.15
CA CYS A 152 4.69 -14.00 3.99
C CYS A 152 5.47 -14.24 2.70
N ASN A 153 4.81 -14.78 1.70
CA ASN A 153 5.26 -14.69 0.33
C ASN A 153 4.87 -13.31 -0.21
N LEU A 154 5.81 -12.35 -0.14
CA LEU A 154 5.69 -11.07 -0.83
C LEU A 154 5.97 -11.29 -2.31
N HIS A 155 4.95 -11.53 -3.10
CA HIS A 155 5.10 -12.01 -4.47
C HIS A 155 4.95 -10.92 -5.55
N THR A 156 4.39 -9.75 -5.22
CA THR A 156 4.16 -8.69 -6.21
C THR A 156 4.21 -7.30 -5.60
N ILE A 157 4.88 -6.39 -6.29
CA ILE A 157 4.85 -4.94 -6.00
C ILE A 157 4.44 -4.21 -7.27
N LEU A 158 3.31 -3.49 -7.20
CA LEU A 158 2.83 -2.62 -8.25
C LEU A 158 3.19 -1.18 -7.92
N ARG A 159 4.05 -0.55 -8.72
CA ARG A 159 4.44 0.85 -8.59
C ARG A 159 3.37 1.73 -9.24
N LEU A 160 2.64 2.49 -8.42
CA LEU A 160 1.55 3.33 -8.90
C LEU A 160 2.08 4.66 -9.47
N PRO A 161 1.40 5.24 -10.46
CA PRO A 161 1.75 6.54 -11.01
C PRO A 161 1.57 7.66 -9.98
N THR A 162 2.21 8.80 -10.22
CA THR A 162 2.06 10.00 -9.38
C THR A 162 0.77 10.74 -9.70
N GLY A 163 0.32 11.59 -8.75
CA GLY A 163 -0.86 12.45 -8.94
C GLY A 163 -2.22 11.80 -8.71
N ILE A 164 -2.26 10.49 -8.40
CA ILE A 164 -3.51 9.75 -8.16
C ILE A 164 -4.13 10.02 -6.77
N PHE A 165 -3.34 10.54 -5.84
CA PHE A 165 -3.81 10.93 -4.51
C PHE A 165 -3.80 12.45 -4.34
N TYR A 166 -4.65 12.98 -3.42
CA TYR A 166 -4.72 14.42 -3.14
C TYR A 166 -3.40 15.02 -2.67
N ALA A 167 -2.57 14.26 -1.96
CA ALA A 167 -1.21 14.65 -1.61
C ALA A 167 -0.32 14.55 -2.87
N GLN A 168 -0.18 15.67 -3.57
CA GLN A 168 0.61 15.75 -4.80
C GLN A 168 2.08 15.35 -4.52
N GLY A 169 2.64 14.54 -5.42
CA GLY A 169 4.04 14.12 -5.35
C GLY A 169 4.33 12.90 -4.47
N VAL A 170 3.35 12.35 -3.75
CA VAL A 170 3.56 11.09 -3.02
C VAL A 170 3.60 9.93 -3.99
N LYS A 171 4.75 9.25 -4.05
CA LYS A 171 4.93 8.01 -4.79
C LYS A 171 4.46 6.84 -3.92
N THR A 172 3.60 5.99 -4.49
CA THR A 172 3.00 4.87 -3.76
C THR A 172 3.11 3.57 -4.53
N ASN A 173 2.97 2.47 -3.80
CA ASN A 173 3.00 1.12 -4.35
C ASN A 173 1.89 0.29 -3.73
N VAL A 174 1.46 -0.76 -4.42
CA VAL A 174 0.64 -1.81 -3.82
C VAL A 174 1.50 -3.05 -3.60
N LEU A 175 1.59 -3.50 -2.36
CA LEU A 175 2.25 -4.74 -1.99
C LEU A 175 1.20 -5.85 -1.93
N PHE A 176 1.44 -6.94 -2.66
CA PHE A 176 0.60 -8.14 -2.65
C PHE A 176 1.38 -9.28 -2.01
N PHE A 177 0.85 -9.85 -0.95
CA PHE A 177 1.48 -10.95 -0.24
C PHE A 177 0.48 -11.96 0.31
N THR A 178 0.93 -13.21 0.44
CA THR A 178 0.18 -14.32 1.02
C THR A 178 0.86 -14.77 2.30
N ARG A 179 0.11 -14.90 3.37
CA ARG A 179 0.63 -15.37 4.67
C ARG A 179 1.02 -16.85 4.56
N GLY A 180 2.26 -17.17 4.95
CA GLY A 180 2.73 -18.55 5.00
C GLY A 180 2.13 -19.37 6.15
N THR A 181 2.27 -20.68 6.07
CA THR A 181 1.93 -21.58 7.18
C THR A 181 3.00 -21.59 8.28
N GLN A 182 4.21 -21.12 7.95
CA GLN A 182 5.35 -20.97 8.84
C GLN A 182 5.81 -19.51 8.86
N ASP A 183 6.63 -19.16 9.83
CA ASP A 183 7.13 -17.79 10.03
C ASP A 183 8.47 -17.51 9.34
N THR A 184 8.96 -18.43 8.49
CA THR A 184 10.25 -18.30 7.81
C THR A 184 10.22 -18.85 6.39
N GLY A 185 11.04 -18.25 5.50
CA GLY A 185 11.34 -18.78 4.18
C GLY A 185 10.18 -18.76 3.18
N ASN A 186 9.22 -17.86 3.34
CA ASN A 186 8.02 -17.82 2.50
C ASN A 186 8.21 -17.08 1.17
N THR A 187 8.99 -16.00 1.14
CA THR A 187 9.29 -15.27 -0.10
C THR A 187 10.48 -15.89 -0.80
N ARG A 188 10.34 -16.24 -2.07
CA ARG A 188 11.41 -16.77 -2.94
C ARG A 188 11.78 -15.80 -4.04
N GLU A 189 10.80 -15.10 -4.59
CA GLU A 189 10.95 -14.12 -5.66
C GLU A 189 9.89 -13.06 -5.52
N ILE A 190 10.19 -11.84 -5.99
CA ILE A 190 9.28 -10.71 -6.01
C ILE A 190 9.19 -10.19 -7.43
N TRP A 191 7.96 -10.03 -7.90
CA TRP A 191 7.64 -9.46 -9.19
C TRP A 191 7.28 -7.99 -9.06
N PHE A 192 7.87 -7.16 -9.89
CA PHE A 192 7.63 -5.72 -9.90
C PHE A 192 6.94 -5.33 -11.20
N TYR A 193 5.86 -4.57 -11.09
CA TYR A 193 5.23 -3.91 -12.23
C TYR A 193 5.38 -2.40 -12.12
N ASP A 194 6.01 -1.79 -13.12
CA ASP A 194 6.16 -0.34 -13.17
C ASP A 194 5.01 0.30 -13.96
N LEU A 195 3.97 0.77 -13.26
CA LEU A 195 2.90 1.58 -13.81
C LEU A 195 3.19 3.09 -13.66
N ARG A 196 4.41 3.45 -13.25
CA ARG A 196 4.79 4.84 -12.96
C ARG A 196 5.52 5.51 -14.11
N SER A 197 6.51 4.80 -14.69
CA SER A 197 7.35 5.33 -15.76
C SER A 197 6.54 5.48 -17.06
N ASP A 198 6.79 6.56 -17.79
CA ASP A 198 6.14 6.89 -19.07
C ASP A 198 4.60 6.93 -19.02
N MET A 199 4.03 7.16 -17.84
CA MET A 199 2.59 7.40 -17.68
C MET A 199 2.30 8.89 -17.69
N PRO A 200 1.12 9.28 -18.24
CA PRO A 200 0.69 10.67 -18.18
C PRO A 200 0.49 11.11 -16.72
N SER A 201 0.59 12.40 -16.46
CA SER A 201 0.24 12.94 -15.14
C SER A 201 -1.25 12.73 -14.87
N PHE A 202 -1.56 12.10 -13.74
CA PHE A 202 -2.94 11.88 -13.29
C PHE A 202 -3.39 13.00 -12.35
N GLY A 203 -4.70 13.19 -12.24
CA GLY A 203 -5.31 14.19 -11.39
C GLY A 203 -6.82 14.25 -11.58
N LYS A 204 -7.47 15.32 -11.11
CA LYS A 204 -8.93 15.47 -11.22
C LYS A 204 -9.43 15.52 -12.66
N THR A 205 -8.66 16.11 -13.56
CA THR A 205 -9.02 16.27 -14.99
C THR A 205 -8.65 15.07 -15.84
N ASN A 206 -7.67 14.27 -15.39
CA ASN A 206 -7.24 13.03 -16.03
C ASN A 206 -7.13 11.94 -14.95
N PRO A 207 -8.24 11.33 -14.50
CA PRO A 207 -8.22 10.33 -13.45
C PRO A 207 -7.64 9.00 -13.93
N LEU A 208 -6.99 8.29 -13.02
CA LEU A 208 -6.60 6.89 -13.23
C LEU A 208 -7.87 6.04 -13.43
N LYS A 209 -7.90 5.23 -14.49
CA LYS A 209 -9.03 4.37 -14.85
C LYS A 209 -8.63 2.90 -14.74
N GLU A 210 -9.61 2.03 -14.64
CA GLU A 210 -9.42 0.57 -14.59
C GLU A 210 -8.60 0.04 -15.78
N SER A 211 -8.87 0.54 -16.99
CA SER A 211 -8.15 0.16 -18.20
C SER A 211 -6.63 0.40 -18.18
N HIS A 212 -6.13 1.26 -17.30
CA HIS A 212 -4.69 1.45 -17.12
C HIS A 212 -4.02 0.24 -16.43
N PHE A 213 -4.80 -0.64 -15.81
CA PHE A 213 -4.32 -1.85 -15.13
C PHE A 213 -4.42 -3.11 -15.99
N ASP A 214 -4.98 -3.06 -17.20
CA ASP A 214 -5.24 -4.26 -18.04
C ASP A 214 -3.97 -5.08 -18.26
N GLU A 215 -2.86 -4.43 -18.61
CA GLU A 215 -1.56 -5.09 -18.79
C GLU A 215 -1.04 -5.68 -17.47
N PHE A 216 -1.15 -4.95 -16.36
CA PHE A 216 -0.79 -5.47 -15.05
C PHE A 216 -1.61 -6.71 -14.68
N VAL A 217 -2.92 -6.69 -14.90
CA VAL A 217 -3.82 -7.83 -14.60
C VAL A 217 -3.43 -9.04 -15.44
N ALA A 218 -3.11 -8.84 -16.72
CA ALA A 218 -2.62 -9.91 -17.59
C ALA A 218 -1.29 -10.50 -17.08
N CYS A 219 -0.32 -9.66 -16.72
CA CYS A 219 0.97 -10.08 -16.15
C CYS A 219 0.83 -10.72 -14.77
N TYR A 220 -0.12 -10.25 -13.95
CA TYR A 220 -0.32 -10.74 -12.57
C TYR A 220 -0.75 -12.20 -12.53
N ALA A 221 -1.49 -12.68 -13.53
CA ALA A 221 -1.92 -14.08 -13.69
C ALA A 221 -2.51 -14.66 -12.39
N SER A 222 -3.59 -14.04 -11.88
CA SER A 222 -4.17 -14.36 -10.57
C SER A 222 -4.58 -15.82 -10.36
N GLY A 223 -4.89 -16.53 -11.46
CA GLY A 223 -5.27 -17.95 -11.43
C GLY A 223 -4.07 -18.89 -11.25
N ASP A 224 -2.90 -18.51 -11.76
CA ASP A 224 -1.68 -19.30 -11.68
C ASP A 224 -0.44 -18.40 -11.64
N LEU A 225 0.08 -18.16 -10.46
CA LEU A 225 1.27 -17.33 -10.27
C LEU A 225 2.53 -17.94 -10.91
N SER A 226 2.55 -19.24 -11.22
CA SER A 226 3.68 -19.89 -11.88
C SER A 226 3.72 -19.65 -13.40
N ALA A 227 2.61 -19.20 -13.98
CA ALA A 227 2.51 -18.85 -15.40
C ALA A 227 3.06 -17.46 -15.75
N ARG A 228 3.63 -16.74 -14.79
CA ARG A 228 4.19 -15.41 -14.97
C ARG A 228 5.47 -15.43 -15.79
N HIS A 229 5.58 -14.50 -16.72
CA HIS A 229 6.77 -14.30 -17.55
C HIS A 229 7.15 -12.83 -17.56
N GLU A 230 8.44 -12.54 -17.46
CA GLU A 230 8.95 -11.16 -17.57
C GLU A 230 8.60 -10.56 -18.93
N THR A 231 8.16 -9.31 -18.94
CA THR A 231 8.09 -8.53 -20.17
C THR A 231 9.35 -7.72 -20.40
N TRP A 232 10.16 -7.54 -19.36
CA TRP A 232 11.47 -6.92 -19.46
C TRP A 232 12.50 -7.93 -19.97
N SER A 233 13.35 -7.47 -20.89
CA SER A 233 14.56 -8.18 -21.34
C SER A 233 15.58 -7.16 -21.83
N GLU A 234 16.80 -7.60 -22.15
CA GLU A 234 17.82 -6.74 -22.79
C GLU A 234 17.34 -6.20 -24.15
N ASP A 235 16.56 -7.00 -24.88
CA ASP A 235 15.94 -6.60 -26.16
C ASP A 235 14.66 -5.76 -25.97
N ASN A 236 14.04 -5.81 -24.80
CA ASN A 236 12.87 -5.00 -24.43
C ASN A 236 13.07 -4.27 -23.08
N PRO A 237 13.94 -3.26 -23.03
CA PRO A 237 14.25 -2.53 -21.79
C PRO A 237 13.07 -1.75 -21.21
N ASN A 238 12.01 -1.52 -22.00
CA ASN A 238 10.78 -0.85 -21.61
C ASN A 238 9.69 -1.83 -21.09
N GLY A 239 10.00 -3.11 -20.97
CA GLY A 239 9.09 -4.07 -20.36
C GLY A 239 8.80 -3.72 -18.90
N ARG A 240 7.51 -3.64 -18.56
CA ARG A 240 7.04 -3.14 -17.25
C ARG A 240 7.04 -4.18 -16.15
N TRP A 241 7.16 -5.47 -16.48
CA TRP A 241 7.07 -6.60 -15.56
C TRP A 241 8.42 -7.29 -15.44
N ARG A 242 8.99 -7.29 -14.21
CA ARG A 242 10.32 -7.82 -13.95
C ARG A 242 10.37 -8.57 -12.62
N ARG A 243 11.15 -9.65 -12.57
CA ARG A 243 11.34 -10.51 -11.41
C ARG A 243 12.70 -10.28 -10.75
N TYR A 244 12.74 -10.41 -9.43
CA TYR A 244 13.96 -10.46 -8.63
C TYR A 244 13.85 -11.60 -7.62
N THR A 245 14.91 -12.37 -7.46
CA THR A 245 14.99 -13.42 -6.44
C THR A 245 15.12 -12.83 -5.04
N TYR A 246 14.79 -13.62 -4.02
CA TYR A 246 14.94 -13.19 -2.63
C TYR A 246 16.39 -12.85 -2.30
N GLU A 247 17.37 -13.64 -2.81
CA GLU A 247 18.80 -13.42 -2.65
C GLU A 247 19.26 -12.09 -3.26
N GLU A 248 18.78 -11.75 -4.44
CA GLU A 248 19.07 -10.46 -5.09
C GLU A 248 18.53 -9.29 -4.24
N ILE A 249 17.36 -9.44 -3.67
CA ILE A 249 16.78 -8.42 -2.76
C ILE A 249 17.60 -8.29 -1.48
N LEU A 250 18.01 -9.41 -0.86
CA LEU A 250 18.84 -9.40 0.35
C LEU A 250 20.24 -8.78 0.13
N ALA A 251 20.80 -8.91 -1.08
CA ALA A 251 22.09 -8.34 -1.44
C ALA A 251 22.04 -6.80 -1.62
N ARG A 252 20.85 -6.21 -1.74
CA ARG A 252 20.69 -4.76 -1.87
C ARG A 252 20.93 -4.05 -0.53
N ASP A 253 21.45 -2.83 -0.60
CA ASP A 253 21.58 -1.98 0.58
C ASP A 253 20.25 -1.89 1.34
N LYS A 254 20.30 -2.17 2.65
CA LYS A 254 19.14 -2.14 3.55
C LYS A 254 17.95 -3.01 3.09
N THR A 255 18.20 -4.03 2.29
CA THR A 255 17.13 -4.86 1.71
C THR A 255 16.08 -4.01 1.01
N SER A 256 16.52 -3.03 0.23
CA SER A 256 15.64 -2.06 -0.42
C SER A 256 14.80 -2.73 -1.52
N LEU A 257 13.48 -2.50 -1.44
CA LEU A 257 12.49 -2.90 -2.44
C LEU A 257 12.17 -1.75 -3.43
N ASP A 258 12.83 -0.60 -3.30
CA ASP A 258 12.70 0.48 -4.29
C ASP A 258 13.60 0.21 -5.48
N ILE A 259 13.02 -0.45 -6.48
CA ILE A 259 13.69 -0.92 -7.69
C ILE A 259 13.13 -0.16 -8.89
N THR A 260 14.04 0.43 -9.68
CA THR A 260 13.72 1.12 -10.93
C THR A 260 14.65 0.60 -12.01
N TRP A 261 14.12 0.24 -13.18
CA TRP A 261 14.89 -0.20 -14.35
C TRP A 261 14.46 0.55 -15.62
N MET A 262 13.24 1.09 -15.66
CA MET A 262 12.78 1.90 -16.78
C MET A 262 13.31 3.31 -16.65
N LYS A 263 13.77 3.87 -17.77
CA LYS A 263 14.07 5.30 -17.85
C LYS A 263 12.78 6.05 -18.10
N SER A 264 12.41 6.94 -17.20
CA SER A 264 11.33 7.92 -17.48
C SER A 264 11.87 8.92 -18.48
N GLY A 265 11.12 9.21 -19.53
CA GLY A 265 11.46 10.32 -20.44
C GLY A 265 11.46 11.69 -19.76
N SER A 266 10.95 11.77 -18.52
CA SER A 266 10.97 12.91 -17.61
C SER A 266 12.05 12.84 -16.53
N ASP A 267 12.69 11.69 -16.34
CA ASP A 267 13.89 11.59 -15.51
C ASP A 267 15.03 12.15 -16.34
N THR A 268 15.18 13.45 -16.26
CA THR A 268 16.35 14.17 -16.74
C THR A 268 17.54 13.80 -15.87
N ASP A 269 18.07 12.58 -16.06
CA ASP A 269 19.41 12.20 -15.64
C ASP A 269 20.50 12.97 -16.42
N ASP A 270 20.08 13.93 -17.27
CA ASP A 270 20.94 14.82 -18.03
C ASP A 270 21.27 16.13 -17.31
N TYR A 271 20.81 16.32 -16.07
CA TYR A 271 21.28 17.46 -15.30
C TYR A 271 22.75 17.31 -14.93
N THR A 272 23.54 18.27 -15.34
CA THR A 272 24.90 18.40 -14.84
C THR A 272 24.87 18.66 -13.33
N LEU A 273 25.95 18.31 -12.62
CA LEU A 273 26.07 18.57 -11.17
C LEU A 273 25.78 20.04 -10.83
N THR A 274 26.14 20.95 -11.74
CA THR A 274 25.91 22.40 -11.61
C THR A 274 24.43 22.75 -11.65
N GLU A 275 23.66 22.16 -12.60
CA GLU A 275 22.23 22.39 -12.72
C GLU A 275 21.44 21.78 -11.52
N LEU A 276 21.86 20.62 -11.04
CA LEU A 276 21.30 20.04 -9.81
C LEU A 276 21.53 20.94 -8.60
N LEU A 277 22.72 21.51 -8.45
CA LEU A 277 23.05 22.47 -7.38
C LEU A 277 22.23 23.75 -7.49
N GLU A 278 21.98 24.28 -8.69
CA GLU A 278 21.12 25.44 -8.90
C GLU A 278 19.66 25.13 -8.53
N GLN A 279 19.14 23.97 -8.91
CA GLN A 279 17.80 23.55 -8.54
C GLN A 279 17.64 23.38 -7.02
N ILE A 280 18.62 22.78 -6.35
CA ILE A 280 18.63 22.65 -4.87
C ILE A 280 18.60 24.03 -4.22
N LYS A 281 19.44 24.97 -4.68
CA LYS A 281 19.46 26.34 -4.18
C LYS A 281 18.12 27.05 -4.36
N THR A 282 17.53 26.94 -5.56
CA THR A 282 16.23 27.56 -5.89
C THR A 282 15.10 27.00 -5.02
N LYS A 283 15.04 25.69 -4.85
CA LYS A 283 14.04 25.02 -3.99
C LYS A 283 14.25 25.34 -2.51
N SER A 284 15.51 25.41 -2.04
CA SER A 284 15.84 25.81 -0.67
C SER A 284 15.40 27.24 -0.37
N THR A 285 15.61 28.16 -1.31
CA THR A 285 15.16 29.55 -1.20
C THR A 285 13.63 29.65 -1.17
N SER A 286 12.93 28.86 -2.00
CA SER A 286 11.46 28.81 -1.98
C SER A 286 10.92 28.28 -0.66
N ILE A 287 11.56 27.27 -0.07
CA ILE A 287 11.19 26.74 1.26
C ILE A 287 11.41 27.79 2.32
N ALA A 288 12.56 28.47 2.33
CA ALA A 288 12.86 29.54 3.28
C ALA A 288 11.84 30.69 3.22
N ASN A 289 11.46 31.11 2.00
CA ASN A 289 10.44 32.14 1.80
C ASN A 289 9.04 31.69 2.28
N ALA A 290 8.67 30.41 2.06
CA ALA A 290 7.41 29.87 2.55
C ALA A 290 7.37 29.76 4.08
N VAL A 291 8.49 29.41 4.71
CA VAL A 291 8.62 29.40 6.18
C VAL A 291 8.49 30.82 6.73
N ALA A 292 9.19 31.79 6.15
CA ALA A 292 9.10 33.20 6.58
C ALA A 292 7.67 33.76 6.46
N ALA A 293 6.95 33.44 5.36
CA ALA A 293 5.56 33.85 5.19
C ALA A 293 4.62 33.18 6.22
N LEU A 294 4.89 31.94 6.61
CA LEU A 294 4.14 31.26 7.67
C LEU A 294 4.43 31.87 9.06
N GLU A 295 5.67 32.24 9.33
CA GLU A 295 6.06 32.93 10.59
C GLU A 295 5.40 34.28 10.69
N GLU A 296 5.33 35.07 9.61
CA GLU A 296 4.64 36.36 9.55
C GLU A 296 3.13 36.21 9.84
N LEU A 297 2.47 35.19 9.20
CA LEU A 297 1.04 34.90 9.43
C LEU A 297 0.76 34.41 10.88
N LEU A 298 1.68 33.69 11.49
CA LEU A 298 1.55 33.24 12.87
C LEU A 298 1.81 34.40 13.88
N GLY A 299 2.70 35.33 13.54
CA GLY A 299 2.96 36.53 14.35
C GLY A 299 1.79 37.51 14.38
N GLU A 300 0.98 37.57 13.31
CA GLU A 300 -0.25 38.39 13.25
C GLU A 300 -1.43 37.81 14.08
N VAL A 301 -1.36 36.56 14.51
CA VAL A 301 -2.44 35.89 15.28
C VAL A 301 -2.22 36.06 16.79
N ASP A 302 -1.01 36.46 17.23
CA ASP A 302 -0.65 36.63 18.65
C ASP A 302 -0.71 38.11 19.11
N GLU A 303 -1.17 39.06 18.25
CA GLU A 303 -1.56 40.44 18.62
C GLU A 303 -3.11 40.58 18.60
#